data_068372f0e8b9a3bc1290da6c9f05b721
#
_entry.id   068372f0e8b9a3bc1290da6c9f05b721
#
_cell.length_a   1.000
_cell.length_b   1.000
_cell.length_c   1.000
_cell.angle_alpha   90.00
_cell.angle_beta   90.00
_cell.angle_gamma   90.00
#
_symmetry.space_group_name_H-M   'P 1'
#
loop_
_entity.id
_entity.type
_entity.pdbx_description
1 polymer ?
#
loop_
_entity_poly.entity_id
_entity_poly.type
_entity_poly.pdbx_seq_one_letter_code
_entity_poly.pdbx_strand_id
1 'polypeptide(L)'
;ASAAVYDASRVDGISKSILKKYFKKGKGSNLGYVKVNPELVKLIEFKQLNLLHKWPITDTMDFIFCRNVVIYFDKPTKEKLVDRYADMMIDDGNLFMGHSESLYKSTEKFKLIGKTIYQKTDKVNW
;
A
#
# COMPACT_ATOMS: atom_id res chain seq x y z
N ALA A 1 -2.39 -12.43 8.16
CA ALA A 1 -2.60 -10.99 8.38
C ALA A 1 -3.95 -10.70 9.07
N SER A 2 -5.08 -11.21 8.56
CA SER A 2 -6.42 -10.91 9.14
C SER A 2 -6.60 -11.37 10.59
N ALA A 3 -5.91 -12.42 11.05
CA ALA A 3 -5.90 -12.84 12.44
C ALA A 3 -5.14 -11.88 13.38
N ALA A 4 -4.29 -11.04 12.81
CA ALA A 4 -3.46 -10.04 13.50
C ALA A 4 -2.56 -10.61 14.61
N VAL A 5 -2.17 -11.88 14.50
CA VAL A 5 -1.26 -12.59 15.40
C VAL A 5 0.06 -12.82 14.70
N TYR A 6 1.15 -12.44 15.33
CA TYR A 6 2.50 -12.52 14.77
C TYR A 6 3.48 -13.14 15.78
N ASP A 7 4.51 -13.80 15.28
CA ASP A 7 5.65 -14.18 16.10
C ASP A 7 6.32 -12.91 16.68
N ALA A 8 6.71 -12.98 17.96
CA ALA A 8 7.30 -11.83 18.65
C ALA A 8 8.56 -11.28 17.95
N SER A 9 9.30 -12.13 17.24
CA SER A 9 10.48 -11.71 16.46
C SER A 9 10.15 -10.74 15.32
N ARG A 10 8.92 -10.78 14.82
CA ARG A 10 8.45 -9.90 13.73
C ARG A 10 8.31 -8.43 14.14
N VAL A 11 8.22 -8.16 15.44
CA VAL A 11 8.02 -6.82 15.98
C VAL A 11 9.25 -6.25 16.68
N ASP A 12 10.40 -6.91 16.58
CA ASP A 12 11.66 -6.50 17.23
C ASP A 12 12.10 -5.08 16.82
N GLY A 13 11.80 -4.66 15.60
CA GLY A 13 12.12 -3.32 15.11
C GLY A 13 11.19 -2.21 15.58
N ILE A 14 10.13 -2.53 16.32
CA ILE A 14 9.15 -1.55 16.77
C ILE A 14 9.51 -1.07 18.17
N SER A 15 9.40 0.24 18.42
CA SER A 15 9.70 0.82 19.73
C SER A 15 8.81 0.23 20.83
N LYS A 16 9.36 0.11 22.05
CA LYS A 16 8.63 -0.44 23.20
C LYS A 16 7.35 0.34 23.53
N SER A 17 7.34 1.64 23.37
CA SER A 17 6.17 2.48 23.60
C SER A 17 5.02 2.15 22.66
N ILE A 18 5.32 1.92 21.38
CA ILE A 18 4.34 1.52 20.36
C ILE A 18 3.85 0.09 20.63
N LEU A 19 4.77 -0.82 20.97
CA LEU A 19 4.40 -2.20 21.30
C LEU A 19 3.43 -2.27 22.49
N LYS A 20 3.70 -1.53 23.55
CA LYS A 20 2.82 -1.47 24.72
C LYS A 20 1.44 -0.92 24.41
N LYS A 21 1.35 0.04 23.50
CA LYS A 21 0.10 0.72 23.16
C LYS A 21 -0.77 -0.10 22.20
N TYR A 22 -0.17 -0.79 21.25
CA TYR A 22 -0.89 -1.38 20.12
C TYR A 22 -0.82 -2.90 20.02
N PHE A 23 -0.05 -3.55 20.88
CA PHE A 23 0.14 -4.99 20.87
C PHE A 23 -0.12 -5.60 22.24
N LYS A 24 -0.60 -6.84 22.25
CA LYS A 24 -0.72 -7.68 23.44
C LYS A 24 0.18 -8.89 23.31
N LYS A 25 0.94 -9.20 24.37
CA LYS A 25 1.74 -10.41 24.43
C LYS A 25 0.86 -11.62 24.71
N GLY A 26 1.16 -12.73 24.05
CA GLY A 26 0.54 -14.01 24.32
C GLY A 26 1.00 -14.60 25.65
N LYS A 27 0.12 -15.38 26.28
CA LYS A 27 0.38 -16.12 27.53
C LYS A 27 0.04 -17.59 27.33
N GLY A 28 0.62 -18.46 28.16
CA GLY A 28 0.37 -19.90 28.11
C GLY A 28 0.74 -20.50 26.75
N SER A 29 -0.22 -21.11 26.06
CA SER A 29 -0.02 -21.70 24.74
C SER A 29 0.30 -20.67 23.65
N ASN A 30 0.05 -19.39 23.89
CA ASN A 30 0.35 -18.28 22.97
C ASN A 30 1.65 -17.55 23.33
N LEU A 31 2.46 -18.11 24.22
CA LEU A 31 3.75 -17.52 24.57
C LEU A 31 4.64 -17.40 23.31
N GLY A 32 5.31 -16.28 23.14
CA GLY A 32 6.14 -15.99 21.97
C GLY A 32 5.40 -15.36 20.80
N TYR A 33 4.09 -15.13 20.92
CA TYR A 33 3.26 -14.44 19.94
C TYR A 33 2.80 -13.08 20.46
N VAL A 34 2.51 -12.20 19.54
CA VAL A 34 1.89 -10.90 19.79
C VAL A 34 0.64 -10.73 18.95
N LYS A 35 -0.35 -10.03 19.49
CA LYS A 35 -1.58 -9.71 18.77
C LYS A 35 -1.74 -8.20 18.66
N VAL A 36 -2.11 -7.73 17.50
CA VAL A 36 -2.41 -6.32 17.26
C VAL A 36 -3.72 -5.96 17.95
N ASN A 37 -3.78 -4.77 18.55
CA ASN A 37 -4.98 -4.25 19.18
C ASN A 37 -6.15 -4.24 18.17
N PRO A 38 -7.34 -4.77 18.54
CA PRO A 38 -8.51 -4.79 17.68
C PRO A 38 -8.92 -3.41 17.11
N GLU A 39 -8.65 -2.34 17.82
CA GLU A 39 -8.94 -0.98 17.34
C GLU A 39 -8.13 -0.62 16.09
N LEU A 40 -6.88 -1.08 15.98
CA LEU A 40 -6.08 -0.91 14.76
C LEU A 40 -6.57 -1.82 13.64
N VAL A 41 -6.95 -3.04 13.97
CA VAL A 41 -7.45 -4.01 12.99
C VAL A 41 -8.70 -3.50 12.28
N LYS A 42 -9.56 -2.77 12.99
CA LYS A 42 -10.76 -2.13 12.42
C LYS A 42 -10.47 -1.10 11.34
N LEU A 43 -9.26 -0.51 11.34
CA LEU A 43 -8.84 0.49 10.35
C LEU A 43 -8.32 -0.15 9.06
N ILE A 44 -8.16 -1.47 9.03
CA ILE A 44 -7.55 -2.21 7.93
C ILE A 44 -8.58 -3.15 7.33
N GLU A 45 -8.69 -3.10 6.00
CA GLU A 45 -9.51 -4.02 5.22
C GLU A 45 -8.61 -4.84 4.31
N PHE A 46 -8.70 -6.17 4.41
CA PHE A 46 -7.98 -7.09 3.54
C PHE A 46 -8.86 -7.55 2.39
N LYS A 47 -8.41 -7.33 1.17
CA LYS A 47 -9.11 -7.76 -0.04
C LYS A 47 -8.16 -8.54 -0.95
N GLN A 48 -8.64 -9.65 -1.48
CA GLN A 48 -7.98 -10.29 -2.60
C GLN A 48 -8.33 -9.51 -3.87
N LEU A 49 -7.32 -9.07 -4.60
CA LEU A 49 -7.49 -8.20 -5.76
C LEU A 49 -6.67 -8.71 -6.94
N ASN A 50 -7.32 -8.98 -8.05
CA ASN A 50 -6.64 -9.14 -9.32
C ASN A 50 -6.52 -7.75 -9.96
N LEU A 51 -5.28 -7.27 -10.10
CA LEU A 51 -4.99 -5.92 -10.59
C LEU A 51 -5.45 -5.70 -12.04
N LEU A 52 -5.59 -6.78 -12.82
CA LEU A 52 -6.00 -6.72 -14.23
C LEU A 52 -7.52 -6.76 -14.41
N HIS A 53 -8.27 -7.08 -13.36
CA HIS A 53 -9.72 -7.15 -13.37
C HIS A 53 -10.35 -5.90 -12.75
N LYS A 54 -11.69 -5.86 -12.72
CA LYS A 54 -12.42 -4.80 -12.04
C LYS A 54 -12.14 -4.84 -10.54
N TRP A 55 -11.88 -3.70 -9.95
CA TRP A 55 -11.61 -3.59 -8.52
C TRP A 55 -12.87 -3.34 -7.71
N PRO A 56 -13.09 -4.07 -6.60
CA PRO A 56 -14.22 -3.86 -5.71
C PRO A 56 -14.00 -2.70 -4.73
N ILE A 57 -13.16 -1.76 -5.08
CA ILE A 57 -12.80 -0.60 -4.25
C ILE A 57 -13.47 0.62 -4.86
N THR A 58 -14.24 1.33 -4.05
CA THR A 58 -14.98 2.54 -4.46
C THR A 58 -14.49 3.80 -3.78
N ASP A 59 -13.70 3.67 -2.71
CA ASP A 59 -13.18 4.79 -1.96
C ASP A 59 -12.02 5.46 -2.69
N THR A 60 -11.90 6.77 -2.53
CA THR A 60 -10.78 7.55 -3.05
C THR A 60 -9.59 7.44 -2.11
N MET A 61 -8.39 7.24 -2.66
CA MET A 61 -7.16 7.01 -1.92
C MET A 61 -6.30 8.27 -1.84
N ASP A 62 -5.75 8.53 -0.65
CA ASP A 62 -4.76 9.59 -0.43
C ASP A 62 -3.36 9.13 -0.88
N PHE A 63 -3.04 7.88 -0.60
CA PHE A 63 -1.77 7.24 -0.95
C PHE A 63 -2.00 5.86 -1.54
N ILE A 64 -1.16 5.47 -2.48
CA ILE A 64 -1.10 4.09 -2.98
C ILE A 64 0.36 3.63 -2.93
N PHE A 65 0.59 2.47 -2.34
CA PHE A 65 1.89 1.78 -2.37
C PHE A 65 1.80 0.59 -3.32
N CYS A 66 2.53 0.64 -4.43
CA CYS A 66 2.62 -0.44 -5.41
C CYS A 66 4.09 -0.78 -5.62
N ARG A 67 4.59 -1.76 -4.88
CA ARG A 67 5.98 -2.17 -4.90
C ARG A 67 6.14 -3.63 -5.31
N ASN A 68 7.13 -3.88 -6.17
CA ASN A 68 7.48 -5.23 -6.66
C ASN A 68 6.33 -5.95 -7.40
N VAL A 69 5.48 -5.21 -8.06
CA VAL A 69 4.30 -5.74 -8.79
C VAL A 69 4.40 -5.47 -10.28
N VAL A 70 4.61 -4.21 -10.67
CA VAL A 70 4.57 -3.80 -12.09
C VAL A 70 5.77 -4.27 -12.89
N ILE A 71 6.82 -4.74 -12.23
CA ILE A 71 7.98 -5.36 -12.88
C ILE A 71 7.63 -6.60 -13.71
N TYR A 72 6.50 -7.24 -13.40
CA TYR A 72 6.01 -8.44 -14.10
C TYR A 72 5.09 -8.13 -15.28
N PHE A 73 4.77 -6.85 -15.50
CA PHE A 73 3.83 -6.42 -16.52
C PHE A 73 4.54 -5.78 -17.72
N ASP A 74 3.97 -5.98 -18.90
CA ASP A 74 4.39 -5.25 -20.08
C ASP A 74 3.99 -3.77 -20.00
N LYS A 75 4.54 -2.97 -20.89
CA LYS A 75 4.31 -1.52 -20.89
C LYS A 75 2.83 -1.14 -21.01
N PRO A 76 2.03 -1.70 -21.96
CA PRO A 76 0.62 -1.34 -22.06
C PRO A 76 -0.19 -1.69 -20.81
N THR A 77 0.08 -2.83 -20.19
CA THR A 77 -0.57 -3.26 -18.93
C THR A 77 -0.21 -2.32 -17.78
N LYS A 78 1.06 -1.95 -17.68
CA LYS A 78 1.55 -0.99 -16.69
C LYS A 78 0.86 0.37 -16.83
N GLU A 79 0.73 0.89 -18.04
CA GLU A 79 0.05 2.16 -18.31
C GLU A 79 -1.41 2.12 -17.87
N LYS A 80 -2.13 1.07 -18.20
CA LYS A 80 -3.52 0.87 -17.77
C LYS A 80 -3.66 0.82 -16.25
N LEU A 81 -2.76 0.11 -15.58
CA LEU A 81 -2.77 0.00 -14.13
C LEU A 81 -2.51 1.36 -13.46
N VAL A 82 -1.56 2.11 -13.96
CA VAL A 82 -1.24 3.45 -13.46
C VAL A 82 -2.39 4.42 -13.69
N ASP A 83 -3.06 4.35 -14.82
CA ASP A 83 -4.27 5.13 -15.08
C ASP A 83 -5.38 4.82 -14.07
N ARG A 84 -5.57 3.56 -13.72
CA ARG A 84 -6.52 3.15 -12.66
C ARG A 84 -6.14 3.73 -11.30
N TYR A 85 -4.86 3.74 -10.95
CA TYR A 85 -4.40 4.37 -9.72
C TYR A 85 -4.73 5.86 -9.71
N ALA A 86 -4.51 6.56 -10.81
CA ALA A 86 -4.85 7.97 -10.92
C ALA A 86 -6.35 8.22 -10.71
N ASP A 87 -7.20 7.38 -11.30
CA ASP A 87 -8.66 7.50 -11.16
C ASP A 87 -9.15 7.25 -9.73
N MET A 88 -8.41 6.46 -8.96
CA MET A 88 -8.75 6.15 -7.56
C MET A 88 -8.16 7.12 -6.54
N MET A 89 -7.29 8.03 -6.96
CA MET A 89 -6.58 8.93 -6.04
C MET A 89 -7.22 10.31 -6.02
N ILE A 90 -7.14 10.95 -4.86
CA ILE A 90 -7.42 12.38 -4.73
C ILE A 90 -6.41 13.17 -5.57
N ASP A 91 -6.78 14.41 -5.89
CA ASP A 91 -5.84 15.36 -6.49
C ASP A 91 -4.68 15.57 -5.50
N ASP A 92 -3.47 15.71 -6.03
CA ASP A 92 -2.23 15.76 -5.24
C ASP A 92 -1.92 14.49 -4.42
N GLY A 93 -2.64 13.39 -4.62
CA GLY A 93 -2.34 12.09 -4.00
C GLY A 93 -0.98 11.53 -4.42
N ASN A 94 -0.37 10.72 -3.57
CA ASN A 94 0.97 10.18 -3.78
C ASN A 94 0.95 8.68 -4.10
N LEU A 95 1.66 8.31 -5.15
CA LEU A 95 1.91 6.93 -5.54
C LEU A 95 3.37 6.56 -5.23
N PHE A 96 3.56 5.53 -4.42
CA PHE A 96 4.87 5.02 -4.05
C PHE A 96 5.17 3.73 -4.83
N MET A 97 6.25 3.75 -5.61
CA MET A 97 6.68 2.63 -6.44
C MET A 97 7.92 1.94 -5.85
N GLY A 98 8.26 0.75 -6.33
CA GLY A 98 9.51 0.09 -5.98
C GLY A 98 10.71 0.72 -6.69
N HIS A 99 11.93 0.47 -6.16
CA HIS A 99 13.17 1.05 -6.70
C HIS A 99 13.49 0.64 -8.15
N SER A 100 13.08 -0.56 -8.55
CA SER A 100 13.25 -1.07 -9.92
C SER A 100 12.07 -0.77 -10.85
N GLU A 101 11.09 -0.03 -10.36
CA GLU A 101 9.86 0.31 -11.08
C GLU A 101 9.86 1.79 -11.41
N SER A 102 9.81 2.13 -12.69
CA SER A 102 9.77 3.51 -13.15
C SER A 102 8.55 3.76 -14.03
N LEU A 103 7.89 4.88 -13.80
CA LEU A 103 6.78 5.36 -14.62
C LEU A 103 7.25 6.37 -15.68
N TYR A 104 8.57 6.52 -15.85
CA TYR A 104 9.12 7.47 -16.80
C TYR A 104 8.56 7.24 -18.21
N LYS A 105 7.97 8.28 -18.77
CA LYS A 105 7.25 8.25 -20.07
C LYS A 105 6.07 7.26 -20.17
N SER A 106 5.62 6.69 -19.05
CA SER A 106 4.46 5.78 -19.06
C SER A 106 3.14 6.49 -18.82
N THR A 107 3.18 7.68 -18.23
CA THR A 107 1.98 8.46 -17.93
C THR A 107 2.29 9.94 -17.75
N GLU A 108 1.33 10.78 -18.10
CA GLU A 108 1.35 12.22 -17.81
C GLU A 108 0.53 12.58 -16.56
N LYS A 109 -0.21 11.61 -16.01
CA LYS A 109 -1.08 11.79 -14.85
C LYS A 109 -0.32 11.88 -13.53
N PHE A 110 0.96 11.51 -13.53
CA PHE A 110 1.83 11.55 -12.37
C PHE A 110 3.12 12.30 -12.64
N LYS A 111 3.58 13.04 -11.65
CA LYS A 111 4.85 13.75 -11.64
C LYS A 111 5.78 13.12 -10.60
N LEU A 112 7.01 12.84 -10.97
CA LEU A 112 8.04 12.36 -10.04
C LEU A 112 8.44 13.50 -9.10
N ILE A 113 8.26 13.31 -7.80
CA ILE A 113 8.61 14.29 -6.75
C ILE A 113 9.71 13.80 -5.81
N GLY A 114 10.08 12.53 -5.88
CA GLY A 114 11.15 11.89 -5.11
C GLY A 114 11.71 10.72 -5.91
N LYS A 115 12.59 9.92 -5.32
CA LYS A 115 13.22 8.80 -6.04
C LYS A 115 12.23 7.78 -6.61
N THR A 116 11.18 7.47 -5.85
CA THR A 116 10.16 6.48 -6.20
C THR A 116 8.76 6.99 -5.88
N ILE A 117 8.60 8.28 -5.65
CA ILE A 117 7.36 8.93 -5.25
C ILE A 117 6.84 9.76 -6.39
N TYR A 118 5.60 9.48 -6.78
CA TYR A 118 4.90 10.17 -7.85
C TYR A 118 3.66 10.86 -7.29
N GLN A 119 3.47 12.10 -7.62
CA GLN A 119 2.29 12.86 -7.25
C GLN A 119 1.33 12.96 -8.42
N LYS A 120 0.05 12.72 -8.16
CA LYS A 120 -1.00 12.90 -9.16
C LYS A 120 -1.05 14.38 -9.59
N THR A 121 -1.06 14.63 -10.87
CA THR A 121 -1.16 15.97 -11.44
C THR A 121 -2.53 16.18 -12.07
N ASP A 122 -3.12 17.36 -11.86
CA ASP A 122 -4.33 17.81 -12.55
C ASP A 122 -4.04 18.35 -13.94
N LYS A 123 -3.09 17.80 -14.64
CA LYS A 123 -2.91 18.20 -16.03
C LYS A 123 -4.11 17.73 -16.84
N VAL A 124 -5.11 18.58 -16.88
CA VAL A 124 -6.04 18.58 -17.97
C VAL A 124 -5.20 18.94 -19.21
N ASN A 125 -4.88 17.95 -20.01
CA ASN A 125 -4.26 18.20 -21.30
C ASN A 125 -5.27 18.94 -22.16
N TRP A 126 -4.95 20.16 -22.44
CA TRP A 126 -5.63 20.97 -23.43
C TRP A 126 -5.23 20.49 -24.83
#